data_e1747bca9ba3f4371708e2ab02d33072
#
_entry.id   e1747bca9ba3f4371708e2ab02d33072
#
_cell.length_a   1.000
_cell.length_b   1.000
_cell.length_c   1.000
_cell.angle_alpha   90.00
_cell.angle_beta   90.00
_cell.angle_gamma   90.00
#
_symmetry.space_group_name_H-M   'P 1'
#
loop_
_entity.id
_entity.type
_entity.pdbx_description
1 polymer ?
#
loop_
_entity_poly.entity_id
_entity_poly.type
_entity_poly.pdbx_seq_one_letter_code
_entity_poly.pdbx_strand_id
1 'polypeptide(L)'
;MDAAAGKASLIKVVDPAPRQIPAPDAVQRALNLLKTAKRPLIVLGKGAAYAQADADIRALVEKTGIPYLPMSMAKGLLPDTHELSAAAARSYVLPEADVVMLIGARLNWLLSHGKGKTWGGKDHKAWGGQKFIQIDISPQEADSNVRIDAPVVGDIGSCVSAMLGGISAMGAGWPKPSADWLGAITERKDRNVAKMGETLARNPSPMNFHSALNVMRDIVKTNPDAILVNEGAN
;
A
#
# COMPACT_ATOMS: atom_id res chain seq x y z
N MET A 1 -32.06 -28.61 -13.32
CA MET A 1 -32.40 -28.23 -11.92
C MET A 1 -33.67 -27.41 -11.98
N ASP A 2 -34.70 -27.79 -11.24
CA ASP A 2 -35.93 -27.05 -11.18
C ASP A 2 -35.71 -25.67 -10.50
N ALA A 3 -36.25 -24.60 -11.08
CA ALA A 3 -36.08 -23.24 -10.57
C ALA A 3 -36.65 -23.05 -9.16
N ALA A 4 -37.75 -23.76 -8.82
CA ALA A 4 -38.35 -23.74 -7.52
C ALA A 4 -37.43 -24.41 -6.47
N ALA A 5 -36.85 -25.55 -6.77
CA ALA A 5 -35.89 -26.23 -5.92
C ALA A 5 -34.58 -25.42 -5.76
N GLY A 6 -34.14 -24.75 -6.83
CA GLY A 6 -33.00 -23.82 -6.75
C GLY A 6 -33.28 -22.64 -5.81
N LYS A 7 -34.49 -22.07 -5.87
CA LYS A 7 -34.89 -20.96 -5.02
C LYS A 7 -35.04 -21.38 -3.56
N ALA A 8 -35.53 -22.59 -3.31
CA ALA A 8 -35.68 -23.16 -1.96
C ALA A 8 -34.33 -23.52 -1.31
N SER A 9 -33.28 -23.76 -2.11
CA SER A 9 -31.94 -24.06 -1.62
C SER A 9 -31.11 -22.80 -1.23
N LEU A 10 -31.60 -21.59 -1.51
CA LEU A 10 -30.94 -20.35 -1.13
C LEU A 10 -31.07 -20.14 0.39
N ILE A 11 -29.93 -20.19 1.05
CA ILE A 11 -29.83 -19.88 2.48
C ILE A 11 -29.67 -18.38 2.63
N LYS A 12 -30.58 -17.75 3.38
CA LYS A 12 -30.42 -16.35 3.76
C LYS A 12 -29.33 -16.25 4.82
N VAL A 13 -28.19 -15.65 4.45
CA VAL A 13 -27.16 -15.29 5.45
C VAL A 13 -27.72 -14.13 6.28
N VAL A 14 -27.88 -14.37 7.58
CA VAL A 14 -28.46 -13.38 8.50
C VAL A 14 -27.38 -12.50 9.08
N ASP A 15 -26.25 -13.10 9.46
CA ASP A 15 -25.12 -12.39 10.05
C ASP A 15 -23.85 -12.61 9.23
N PRO A 16 -23.02 -11.55 9.02
CA PRO A 16 -21.71 -11.71 8.43
C PRO A 16 -20.81 -12.53 9.38
N ALA A 17 -19.86 -13.26 8.81
CA ALA A 17 -18.85 -13.94 9.62
C ALA A 17 -18.09 -12.94 10.52
N PRO A 18 -17.82 -13.30 11.78
CA PRO A 18 -17.08 -12.42 12.67
C PRO A 18 -15.68 -12.13 12.12
N ARG A 19 -15.24 -10.88 12.28
CA ARG A 19 -13.91 -10.47 11.84
C ARG A 19 -12.84 -11.10 12.71
N GLN A 20 -11.81 -11.63 12.08
CA GLN A 20 -10.65 -12.19 12.79
C GLN A 20 -9.84 -11.06 13.41
N ILE A 21 -9.58 -11.15 14.71
CA ILE A 21 -8.67 -10.23 15.40
C ILE A 21 -7.25 -10.81 15.40
N PRO A 22 -6.20 -9.99 15.25
CA PRO A 22 -4.83 -10.47 15.30
C PRO A 22 -4.41 -10.88 16.72
N ALA A 23 -3.46 -11.80 16.81
CA ALA A 23 -2.82 -12.12 18.08
C ALA A 23 -2.08 -10.89 18.64
N PRO A 24 -2.28 -10.51 19.91
CA PRO A 24 -1.67 -9.30 20.49
C PRO A 24 -0.15 -9.29 20.44
N ASP A 25 0.49 -10.43 20.60
CA ASP A 25 1.95 -10.57 20.53
C ASP A 25 2.49 -10.37 19.11
N ALA A 26 1.72 -10.76 18.07
CA ALA A 26 2.06 -10.50 16.67
C ALA A 26 2.02 -9.00 16.36
N VAL A 27 0.98 -8.30 16.84
CA VAL A 27 0.87 -6.83 16.75
C VAL A 27 2.06 -6.18 17.45
N GLN A 28 2.40 -6.62 18.65
CA GLN A 28 3.52 -6.05 19.41
C GLN A 28 4.87 -6.27 18.71
N ARG A 29 5.10 -7.45 18.12
CA ARG A 29 6.31 -7.71 17.32
C ARG A 29 6.39 -6.77 16.11
N ALA A 30 5.28 -6.58 15.39
CA ALA A 30 5.22 -5.67 14.25
C ALA A 30 5.50 -4.22 14.66
N LEU A 31 4.90 -3.74 15.75
CA LEU A 31 5.15 -2.40 16.28
C LEU A 31 6.60 -2.22 16.74
N ASN A 32 7.17 -3.20 17.42
CA ASN A 32 8.56 -3.15 17.87
C ASN A 32 9.52 -3.08 16.67
N LEU A 33 9.25 -3.86 15.60
CA LEU A 33 10.04 -3.81 14.39
C LEU A 33 9.90 -2.45 13.69
N LEU A 34 8.67 -1.95 13.54
CA LEU A 34 8.40 -0.67 12.88
C LEU A 34 9.07 0.52 13.60
N LYS A 35 9.16 0.47 14.93
CA LYS A 35 9.86 1.49 15.73
C LYS A 35 11.36 1.57 15.45
N THR A 36 11.98 0.51 14.97
CA THR A 36 13.41 0.50 14.66
C THR A 36 13.74 1.06 13.27
N ALA A 37 12.70 1.28 12.46
CA ALA A 37 12.85 1.71 11.08
C ALA A 37 13.40 3.14 10.97
N LYS A 38 14.40 3.31 10.13
CA LYS A 38 14.94 4.62 9.72
C LYS A 38 14.30 5.12 8.43
N ARG A 39 13.92 4.18 7.57
CA ARG A 39 13.31 4.43 6.26
C ARG A 39 12.09 3.52 6.08
N PRO A 40 11.06 3.68 6.94
CA PRO A 40 9.86 2.85 6.84
C PRO A 40 9.04 3.16 5.59
N LEU A 41 8.36 2.14 5.08
CA LEU A 41 7.42 2.25 3.96
C LEU A 41 6.19 1.39 4.23
N ILE A 42 5.00 1.94 3.97
CA ILE A 42 3.75 1.18 3.91
C ILE A 42 3.44 0.85 2.45
N VAL A 43 3.15 -0.41 2.14
CA VAL A 43 2.66 -0.83 0.84
C VAL A 43 1.22 -1.29 1.00
N LEU A 44 0.29 -0.60 0.34
CA LEU A 44 -1.13 -0.90 0.40
C LEU A 44 -1.52 -1.80 -0.77
N GLY A 45 -2.13 -2.93 -0.47
CA GLY A 45 -2.58 -3.90 -1.47
C GLY A 45 -4.09 -4.00 -1.60
N LYS A 46 -4.52 -4.91 -2.47
CA LYS A 46 -5.92 -5.23 -2.73
C LYS A 46 -6.70 -5.57 -1.46
N GLY A 47 -6.09 -6.32 -0.53
CA GLY A 47 -6.74 -6.71 0.72
C GLY A 47 -7.14 -5.51 1.58
N ALA A 48 -6.34 -4.45 1.60
CA ALA A 48 -6.68 -3.22 2.30
C ALA A 48 -7.94 -2.54 1.74
N ALA A 49 -8.08 -2.51 0.41
CA ALA A 49 -9.27 -1.97 -0.25
C ALA A 49 -10.52 -2.84 0.01
N TYR A 50 -10.38 -4.15 -0.10
CA TYR A 50 -11.51 -5.08 0.14
C TYR A 50 -12.01 -5.07 1.60
N ALA A 51 -11.11 -4.84 2.54
CA ALA A 51 -11.48 -4.73 3.96
C ALA A 51 -12.20 -3.42 4.30
N GLN A 52 -12.27 -2.46 3.35
CA GLN A 52 -12.85 -1.13 3.58
C GLN A 52 -12.27 -0.45 4.83
N ALA A 53 -10.96 -0.60 5.04
CA ALA A 53 -10.23 -0.09 6.20
C ALA A 53 -9.59 1.28 5.93
N ASP A 54 -10.14 2.06 5.00
CA ASP A 54 -9.59 3.33 4.52
C ASP A 54 -9.41 4.36 5.65
N ALA A 55 -10.39 4.51 6.53
CA ALA A 55 -10.31 5.44 7.65
C ALA A 55 -9.17 5.08 8.63
N ASP A 56 -9.06 3.81 9.02
CA ASP A 56 -8.02 3.34 9.93
C ASP A 56 -6.63 3.39 9.29
N ILE A 57 -6.52 3.04 8.00
CA ILE A 57 -5.26 3.14 7.25
C ILE A 57 -4.81 4.59 7.13
N ARG A 58 -5.73 5.52 6.85
CA ARG A 58 -5.45 6.95 6.86
C ARG A 58 -4.92 7.39 8.22
N ALA A 59 -5.63 7.07 9.29
CA ALA A 59 -5.22 7.41 10.64
C ALA A 59 -3.83 6.83 10.99
N LEU A 60 -3.53 5.60 10.54
CA LEU A 60 -2.22 4.99 10.72
C LEU A 60 -1.11 5.79 9.99
N VAL A 61 -1.32 6.13 8.72
CA VAL A 61 -0.38 6.90 7.91
C VAL A 61 -0.14 8.29 8.52
N GLU A 62 -1.19 9.02 8.84
CA GLU A 62 -1.10 10.37 9.40
C GLU A 62 -0.46 10.37 10.80
N LYS A 63 -0.86 9.41 11.65
CA LYS A 63 -0.33 9.29 13.00
C LYS A 63 1.15 8.91 13.03
N THR A 64 1.59 8.02 12.14
CA THR A 64 2.98 7.58 12.07
C THR A 64 3.86 8.48 11.22
N GLY A 65 3.31 9.19 10.23
CA GLY A 65 4.07 9.96 9.25
C GLY A 65 4.82 9.07 8.25
N ILE A 66 4.51 7.76 8.18
CA ILE A 66 5.19 6.83 7.30
C ILE A 66 4.68 7.00 5.86
N PRO A 67 5.56 7.18 4.88
CA PRO A 67 5.16 7.26 3.48
C PRO A 67 4.54 5.95 3.02
N TYR A 68 3.56 6.04 2.11
CA TYR A 68 2.86 4.87 1.59
C TYR A 68 2.92 4.77 0.07
N LEU A 69 2.87 3.54 -0.43
CA LEU A 69 2.82 3.18 -1.83
C LEU A 69 1.54 2.37 -2.10
N PRO A 70 0.53 2.94 -2.78
CA PRO A 70 -0.64 2.17 -3.17
C PRO A 70 -0.31 1.30 -4.39
N MET A 71 -0.66 0.02 -4.30
CA MET A 71 -0.70 -0.87 -5.46
C MET A 71 -1.99 -0.62 -6.26
N SER A 72 -2.07 -1.14 -7.48
CA SER A 72 -3.15 -0.82 -8.44
C SER A 72 -4.55 -0.80 -7.83
N MET A 73 -4.90 -1.85 -7.07
CA MET A 73 -6.23 -1.98 -6.48
C MET A 73 -6.41 -1.29 -5.12
N ALA A 74 -5.36 -0.66 -4.61
CA ALA A 74 -5.39 0.13 -3.38
C ALA A 74 -5.39 1.65 -3.66
N LYS A 75 -5.35 2.05 -4.93
CA LYS A 75 -5.53 3.46 -5.31
C LYS A 75 -6.92 3.92 -4.89
N GLY A 76 -6.98 5.11 -4.31
CA GLY A 76 -8.23 5.67 -3.77
C GLY A 76 -8.46 5.41 -2.28
N LEU A 77 -7.71 4.51 -1.62
CA LEU A 77 -7.76 4.37 -0.16
C LEU A 77 -7.34 5.68 0.56
N LEU A 78 -6.31 6.33 0.05
CA LEU A 78 -5.95 7.69 0.38
C LEU A 78 -5.86 8.50 -0.93
N PRO A 79 -6.06 9.84 -0.88
CA PRO A 79 -5.92 10.67 -2.07
C PRO A 79 -4.53 10.55 -2.71
N ASP A 80 -4.45 10.49 -4.03
CA ASP A 80 -3.17 10.48 -4.75
C ASP A 80 -2.31 11.72 -4.47
N THR A 81 -2.97 12.82 -4.08
CA THR A 81 -2.34 14.11 -3.71
C THR A 81 -1.87 14.17 -2.27
N HIS A 82 -2.09 13.13 -1.47
CA HIS A 82 -1.64 13.11 -0.08
C HIS A 82 -0.12 13.29 0.01
N GLU A 83 0.34 14.13 0.94
CA GLU A 83 1.76 14.49 1.08
C GLU A 83 2.68 13.27 1.25
N LEU A 84 2.24 12.26 2.03
CA LEU A 84 2.97 11.02 2.29
C LEU A 84 2.84 9.99 1.16
N SER A 85 2.13 10.29 0.07
CA SER A 85 2.08 9.39 -1.08
C SER A 85 3.44 9.28 -1.76
N ALA A 86 3.98 8.07 -1.86
CA ALA A 86 5.24 7.77 -2.53
C ALA A 86 5.04 7.17 -3.94
N ALA A 87 3.82 7.25 -4.50
CA ALA A 87 3.48 6.63 -5.78
C ALA A 87 4.43 7.05 -6.92
N ALA A 88 4.70 8.35 -7.05
CA ALA A 88 5.63 8.87 -8.08
C ALA A 88 7.12 8.59 -7.78
N ALA A 89 7.45 8.09 -6.59
CA ALA A 89 8.80 7.71 -6.19
C ALA A 89 8.98 6.19 -6.03
N ARG A 90 8.07 5.36 -6.56
CA ARG A 90 8.07 3.90 -6.40
C ARG A 90 9.44 3.26 -6.61
N SER A 91 10.12 3.59 -7.71
CA SER A 91 11.43 3.01 -8.06
C SER A 91 12.55 3.39 -7.09
N TYR A 92 12.33 4.39 -6.25
CA TYR A 92 13.24 4.82 -5.21
C TYR A 92 12.89 4.20 -3.85
N VAL A 93 11.62 4.27 -3.44
CA VAL A 93 11.23 3.83 -2.09
C VAL A 93 11.34 2.33 -1.88
N LEU A 94 11.05 1.52 -2.90
CA LEU A 94 11.11 0.06 -2.77
C LEU A 94 12.54 -0.44 -2.47
N PRO A 95 13.60 -0.03 -3.21
CA PRO A 95 14.95 -0.47 -2.89
C PRO A 95 15.55 0.20 -1.65
N GLU A 96 15.10 1.38 -1.24
CA GLU A 96 15.72 2.15 -0.18
C GLU A 96 15.08 1.97 1.21
N ALA A 97 13.86 1.47 1.29
CA ALA A 97 13.19 1.21 2.57
C ALA A 97 13.90 0.11 3.36
N ASP A 98 14.07 0.29 4.67
CA ASP A 98 14.66 -0.70 5.57
C ASP A 98 13.61 -1.59 6.26
N VAL A 99 12.44 -1.05 6.55
CA VAL A 99 11.28 -1.80 7.04
C VAL A 99 10.07 -1.51 6.16
N VAL A 100 9.51 -2.55 5.57
CA VAL A 100 8.33 -2.45 4.69
C VAL A 100 7.14 -3.14 5.34
N MET A 101 6.07 -2.38 5.56
CA MET A 101 4.81 -2.93 6.04
C MET A 101 3.83 -3.11 4.90
N LEU A 102 3.54 -4.37 4.60
CA LEU A 102 2.58 -4.80 3.59
C LEU A 102 1.19 -4.89 4.24
N ILE A 103 0.23 -4.09 3.83
CA ILE A 103 -1.15 -4.13 4.33
C ILE A 103 -2.06 -4.68 3.25
N GLY A 104 -2.50 -5.93 3.39
CA GLY A 104 -3.29 -6.62 2.39
C GLY A 104 -2.58 -6.71 1.04
N ALA A 105 -1.26 -6.71 1.05
CA ALA A 105 -0.38 -6.77 -0.10
C ALA A 105 0.51 -8.02 -0.02
N ARG A 106 0.70 -8.68 -1.16
CA ARG A 106 1.55 -9.87 -1.27
C ARG A 106 2.81 -9.55 -2.05
N LEU A 107 3.91 -10.20 -1.68
CA LEU A 107 5.17 -10.13 -2.44
C LEU A 107 5.09 -11.08 -3.66
N ASN A 108 4.17 -10.78 -4.58
CA ASN A 108 3.97 -11.50 -5.82
C ASN A 108 4.79 -10.90 -6.98
N TRP A 109 4.49 -11.28 -8.21
CA TRP A 109 5.18 -10.79 -9.41
C TRP A 109 5.14 -9.27 -9.57
N LEU A 110 4.06 -8.58 -9.14
CA LEU A 110 3.94 -7.10 -9.18
C LEU A 110 4.97 -6.40 -8.28
N LEU A 111 5.45 -7.11 -7.27
CA LEU A 111 6.48 -6.66 -6.33
C LEU A 111 7.75 -7.52 -6.47
N SER A 112 8.00 -8.08 -7.65
CA SER A 112 9.19 -8.89 -7.96
C SER A 112 9.47 -9.97 -6.91
N HIS A 113 8.41 -10.53 -6.32
CA HIS A 113 8.47 -11.55 -5.28
C HIS A 113 9.34 -11.18 -4.05
N GLY A 114 9.49 -9.90 -3.77
CA GLY A 114 10.35 -9.42 -2.67
C GLY A 114 11.85 -9.56 -2.94
N LYS A 115 12.26 -9.75 -4.20
CA LYS A 115 13.65 -10.08 -4.58
C LYS A 115 14.16 -9.19 -5.70
N GLY A 116 15.47 -9.27 -5.94
CA GLY A 116 16.13 -8.65 -7.09
C GLY A 116 16.30 -7.14 -6.97
N LYS A 117 16.55 -6.48 -8.10
CA LYS A 117 16.89 -5.04 -8.18
C LYS A 117 15.78 -4.13 -7.63
N THR A 118 14.51 -4.54 -7.76
CA THR A 118 13.36 -3.79 -7.23
C THR A 118 13.48 -3.56 -5.72
N TRP A 119 14.18 -4.46 -5.03
CA TRP A 119 14.38 -4.47 -3.59
C TRP A 119 15.87 -4.28 -3.21
N GLY A 120 16.63 -3.53 -4.03
CA GLY A 120 18.01 -3.15 -3.76
C GLY A 120 19.07 -4.20 -4.09
N GLY A 121 18.68 -5.39 -4.55
CA GLY A 121 19.61 -6.41 -5.04
C GLY A 121 20.64 -6.87 -4.00
N LYS A 122 21.91 -6.97 -4.42
CA LYS A 122 23.01 -7.45 -3.57
C LYS A 122 23.46 -6.43 -2.52
N ASP A 123 23.18 -5.16 -2.75
CA ASP A 123 23.68 -4.05 -1.90
C ASP A 123 22.94 -3.98 -0.55
N HIS A 124 21.75 -4.56 -0.46
CA HIS A 124 21.01 -4.67 0.82
C HIS A 124 21.70 -5.54 1.87
N LYS A 125 22.64 -6.39 1.50
CA LYS A 125 23.41 -7.18 2.47
C LYS A 125 24.25 -6.32 3.41
N ALA A 126 24.65 -5.12 2.96
CA ALA A 126 25.41 -4.18 3.79
C ALA A 126 24.61 -3.62 4.99
N TRP A 127 23.28 -3.68 4.95
CA TRP A 127 22.41 -3.15 6.02
C TRP A 127 21.71 -4.24 6.85
N GLY A 128 22.01 -5.50 6.60
CA GLY A 128 21.31 -6.62 7.21
C GLY A 128 20.04 -7.03 6.48
N GLY A 129 19.77 -6.47 5.29
CA GLY A 129 18.60 -6.74 4.45
C GLY A 129 17.36 -5.94 4.85
N GLN A 130 16.39 -5.88 3.93
CA GLN A 130 15.07 -5.33 4.24
C GLN A 130 14.31 -6.26 5.16
N LYS A 131 13.52 -5.68 6.07
CA LYS A 131 12.62 -6.42 6.95
C LYS A 131 11.17 -6.18 6.55
N PHE A 132 10.38 -7.23 6.64
CA PHE A 132 8.99 -7.19 6.21
C PHE A 132 8.03 -7.45 7.38
N ILE A 133 7.04 -6.56 7.50
CA ILE A 133 5.83 -6.77 8.27
C ILE A 133 4.74 -7.08 7.26
N GLN A 134 3.98 -8.14 7.43
CA GLN A 134 2.87 -8.46 6.53
C GLN A 134 1.58 -8.62 7.31
N ILE A 135 0.60 -7.80 6.97
CA ILE A 135 -0.77 -7.85 7.51
C ILE A 135 -1.64 -8.48 6.43
N ASP A 136 -2.14 -9.67 6.69
CA ASP A 136 -2.98 -10.40 5.74
C ASP A 136 -4.03 -11.23 6.47
N ILE A 137 -5.16 -11.49 5.81
CA ILE A 137 -6.20 -12.37 6.32
C ILE A 137 -5.81 -13.85 6.18
N SER A 138 -4.93 -14.16 5.23
CA SER A 138 -4.50 -15.50 4.89
C SER A 138 -3.12 -15.80 5.45
N PRO A 139 -2.97 -16.73 6.40
CA PRO A 139 -1.66 -17.10 6.94
C PRO A 139 -0.74 -17.75 5.89
N GLN A 140 -1.29 -18.34 4.83
CA GLN A 140 -0.53 -18.98 3.76
C GLN A 140 0.21 -17.98 2.86
N GLU A 141 -0.17 -16.70 2.91
CA GLU A 141 0.53 -15.65 2.15
C GLU A 141 1.80 -15.15 2.86
N ALA A 142 1.96 -15.44 4.15
CA ALA A 142 3.21 -15.16 4.85
C ALA A 142 4.31 -16.14 4.39
N ASP A 143 5.53 -15.64 4.27
CA ASP A 143 6.73 -16.42 3.88
C ASP A 143 6.66 -17.12 2.51
N SER A 144 5.67 -16.80 1.68
CA SER A 144 5.48 -17.46 0.39
C SER A 144 6.64 -17.24 -0.59
N ASN A 145 7.38 -16.13 -0.50
CA ASN A 145 8.50 -15.81 -1.40
C ASN A 145 9.77 -15.36 -0.68
N VAL A 146 9.63 -14.65 0.42
CA VAL A 146 10.70 -14.20 1.31
C VAL A 146 10.21 -14.34 2.75
N ARG A 147 11.15 -14.46 3.67
CA ARG A 147 10.84 -14.48 5.09
C ARG A 147 10.15 -13.18 5.51
N ILE A 148 9.06 -13.30 6.23
CA ILE A 148 8.38 -12.19 6.89
C ILE A 148 8.84 -12.10 8.34
N ASP A 149 9.41 -10.97 8.73
CA ASP A 149 9.95 -10.79 10.08
C ASP A 149 8.86 -10.64 11.15
N ALA A 150 7.74 -10.04 10.78
CA ALA A 150 6.59 -9.86 11.67
C ALA A 150 5.26 -10.07 10.92
N PRO A 151 4.79 -11.32 10.79
CA PRO A 151 3.46 -11.59 10.26
C PRO A 151 2.37 -11.19 11.26
N VAL A 152 1.31 -10.56 10.77
CA VAL A 152 0.10 -10.21 11.53
C VAL A 152 -1.10 -10.74 10.76
N VAL A 153 -1.68 -11.82 11.24
CA VAL A 153 -2.78 -12.52 10.56
C VAL A 153 -4.12 -12.12 11.19
N GLY A 154 -5.06 -11.68 10.34
CA GLY A 154 -6.40 -11.30 10.73
C GLY A 154 -7.08 -10.42 9.69
N ASP A 155 -8.33 -10.04 9.97
CA ASP A 155 -9.02 -9.02 9.18
C ASP A 155 -8.18 -7.72 9.15
N ILE A 156 -8.01 -7.14 7.97
CA ILE A 156 -7.11 -5.99 7.80
C ILE A 156 -7.54 -4.80 8.68
N GLY A 157 -8.83 -4.51 8.74
CA GLY A 157 -9.36 -3.44 9.58
C GLY A 157 -9.06 -3.68 11.07
N SER A 158 -9.32 -4.91 11.55
CA SER A 158 -9.02 -5.31 12.93
C SER A 158 -7.52 -5.23 13.24
N CYS A 159 -6.66 -5.64 12.30
CA CYS A 159 -5.21 -5.55 12.45
C CYS A 159 -4.73 -4.10 12.53
N VAL A 160 -5.18 -3.24 11.63
CA VAL A 160 -4.78 -1.82 11.61
C VAL A 160 -5.29 -1.09 12.85
N SER A 161 -6.52 -1.37 13.27
CA SER A 161 -7.11 -0.82 14.51
C SER A 161 -6.31 -1.24 15.75
N ALA A 162 -5.90 -2.52 15.83
CA ALA A 162 -5.06 -3.00 16.93
C ALA A 162 -3.67 -2.32 16.93
N MET A 163 -3.07 -2.11 15.76
CA MET A 163 -1.81 -1.37 15.66
C MET A 163 -1.96 0.10 16.10
N LEU A 164 -3.04 0.76 15.69
CA LEU A 164 -3.36 2.13 16.12
C LEU A 164 -3.53 2.21 17.63
N GLY A 165 -4.19 1.22 18.23
CA GLY A 165 -4.31 1.11 19.69
C GLY A 165 -2.94 1.03 20.37
N GLY A 166 -2.06 0.17 19.88
CA GLY A 166 -0.70 0.03 20.39
C GLY A 166 0.15 1.29 20.24
N ILE A 167 0.05 1.98 19.09
CA ILE A 167 0.72 3.27 18.86
C ILE A 167 0.17 4.34 19.81
N SER A 168 -1.15 4.37 20.01
CA SER A 168 -1.80 5.34 20.91
C SER A 168 -1.38 5.15 22.37
N ALA A 169 -1.24 3.90 22.81
CA ALA A 169 -0.79 3.57 24.15
C ALA A 169 0.65 4.05 24.45
N MET A 170 1.46 4.26 23.40
CA MET A 170 2.81 4.82 23.54
C MET A 170 2.83 6.37 23.63
N GLY A 171 1.67 7.01 23.47
CA GLY A 171 1.55 8.48 23.54
C GLY A 171 2.37 9.20 22.47
N ALA A 172 3.01 10.31 22.86
CA ALA A 172 3.86 11.12 21.98
C ALA A 172 5.20 10.45 21.59
N GLY A 173 5.49 9.27 22.14
CA GLY A 173 6.77 8.57 21.95
C GLY A 173 6.88 7.77 20.65
N TRP A 174 5.91 7.84 19.72
CA TRP A 174 6.05 7.14 18.44
C TRP A 174 7.08 7.84 17.54
N PRO A 175 8.14 7.14 17.09
CA PRO A 175 9.17 7.76 16.25
C PRO A 175 8.61 8.11 14.87
N LYS A 176 8.93 9.31 14.40
CA LYS A 176 8.64 9.72 13.03
C LYS A 176 9.78 9.30 12.10
N PRO A 177 9.50 9.05 10.80
CA PRO A 177 10.54 8.85 9.81
C PRO A 177 11.51 10.04 9.77
N SER A 178 12.76 9.81 9.41
CA SER A 178 13.76 10.87 9.35
C SER A 178 13.40 11.92 8.29
N ALA A 179 13.77 13.18 8.54
CA ALA A 179 13.58 14.27 7.59
C ALA A 179 14.31 13.99 6.25
N ASP A 180 15.49 13.38 6.31
CA ASP A 180 16.26 13.00 5.12
C ASP A 180 15.51 11.99 4.26
N TRP A 181 14.85 11.00 4.87
CA TRP A 181 14.04 10.02 4.14
C TRP A 181 12.85 10.67 3.44
N LEU A 182 12.11 11.48 4.14
CA LEU A 182 10.94 12.19 3.58
C LEU A 182 11.37 13.21 2.51
N GLY A 183 12.45 13.94 2.74
CA GLY A 183 13.01 14.90 1.79
C GLY A 183 13.46 14.22 0.49
N ALA A 184 14.18 13.10 0.57
CA ALA A 184 14.61 12.34 -0.60
C ALA A 184 13.43 11.79 -1.42
N ILE A 185 12.35 11.37 -0.75
CA ILE A 185 11.11 10.94 -1.43
C ILE A 185 10.49 12.13 -2.16
N THR A 186 10.37 13.29 -1.50
CA THR A 186 9.79 14.50 -2.09
C THR A 186 10.59 14.93 -3.32
N GLU A 187 11.90 15.03 -3.21
CA GLU A 187 12.77 15.37 -4.34
C GLU A 187 12.58 14.41 -5.53
N ARG A 188 12.48 13.12 -5.25
CA ARG A 188 12.25 12.12 -6.29
C ARG A 188 10.88 12.25 -6.94
N LYS A 189 9.85 12.50 -6.14
CA LYS A 189 8.47 12.78 -6.62
C LYS A 189 8.48 13.98 -7.56
N ASP A 190 9.02 15.11 -7.11
CA ASP A 190 9.00 16.37 -7.86
C ASP A 190 9.73 16.24 -9.19
N ARG A 191 10.91 15.61 -9.20
CA ARG A 191 11.66 15.33 -10.41
C ARG A 191 10.88 14.44 -11.39
N ASN A 192 10.23 13.39 -10.91
CA ASN A 192 9.46 12.48 -11.75
C ASN A 192 8.18 13.14 -12.29
N VAL A 193 7.51 13.95 -11.47
CA VAL A 193 6.34 14.72 -11.87
C VAL A 193 6.70 15.76 -12.93
N ALA A 194 7.80 16.50 -12.74
CA ALA A 194 8.29 17.48 -13.73
C ALA A 194 8.61 16.79 -15.07
N LYS A 195 9.37 15.69 -15.02
CA LYS A 195 9.70 14.92 -16.24
C LYS A 195 8.45 14.39 -16.96
N MET A 196 7.47 13.91 -16.20
CA MET A 196 6.21 13.47 -16.80
C MET A 196 5.42 14.65 -17.37
N GLY A 197 5.42 15.80 -16.70
CA GLY A 197 4.80 17.03 -17.18
C GLY A 197 5.34 17.45 -18.55
N GLU A 198 6.65 17.46 -18.72
CA GLU A 198 7.29 17.73 -20.04
C GLU A 198 6.85 16.75 -21.11
N THR A 199 6.73 15.45 -20.75
CA THR A 199 6.32 14.41 -21.69
C THR A 199 4.86 14.57 -22.10
N LEU A 200 3.98 14.88 -21.14
CA LEU A 200 2.56 15.11 -21.37
C LEU A 200 2.29 16.39 -22.18
N ALA A 201 3.13 17.41 -22.03
CA ALA A 201 3.02 18.67 -22.77
C ALA A 201 3.38 18.56 -24.26
N ARG A 202 4.09 17.51 -24.65
CA ARG A 202 4.43 17.27 -26.08
C ARG A 202 3.14 16.90 -26.82
N ASN A 203 2.92 17.57 -27.94
CA ASN A 203 1.74 17.33 -28.80
C ASN A 203 2.17 16.99 -30.24
N PRO A 204 2.76 15.79 -30.48
CA PRO A 204 3.18 15.37 -31.81
C PRO A 204 1.97 15.08 -32.70
N SER A 205 2.18 15.19 -34.02
CA SER A 205 1.23 14.72 -35.04
C SER A 205 1.89 13.57 -35.81
N PRO A 206 1.31 12.36 -35.82
CA PRO A 206 0.09 11.97 -35.11
C PRO A 206 0.22 11.97 -33.57
N MET A 207 -0.91 12.11 -32.87
CA MET A 207 -0.99 12.11 -31.42
C MET A 207 -0.43 10.80 -30.85
N ASN A 208 0.42 10.90 -29.83
CA ASN A 208 0.92 9.73 -29.11
C ASN A 208 0.09 9.44 -27.84
N PHE A 209 0.39 8.33 -27.19
CA PHE A 209 -0.29 7.88 -25.97
C PHE A 209 -0.29 8.94 -24.84
N HIS A 210 0.84 9.61 -24.62
CA HIS A 210 0.95 10.63 -23.57
C HIS A 210 0.11 11.88 -23.86
N SER A 211 0.03 12.30 -25.13
CA SER A 211 -0.83 13.42 -25.54
C SER A 211 -2.31 13.09 -25.31
N ALA A 212 -2.74 11.87 -25.68
CA ALA A 212 -4.10 11.41 -25.44
C ALA A 212 -4.42 11.37 -23.93
N LEU A 213 -3.52 10.84 -23.10
CA LEU A 213 -3.68 10.84 -21.65
C LEU A 213 -3.76 12.25 -21.06
N ASN A 214 -3.02 13.21 -21.62
CA ASN A 214 -3.10 14.60 -21.18
C ASN A 214 -4.48 15.21 -21.41
N VAL A 215 -5.08 14.98 -22.58
CA VAL A 215 -6.45 15.43 -22.90
C VAL A 215 -7.45 14.78 -21.93
N MET A 216 -7.34 13.47 -21.72
CA MET A 216 -8.22 12.77 -20.77
C MET A 216 -8.06 13.30 -19.33
N ARG A 217 -6.83 13.58 -18.89
CA ARG A 217 -6.57 14.18 -17.59
C ARG A 217 -7.30 15.51 -17.40
N ASP A 218 -7.29 16.35 -18.42
CA ASP A 218 -7.94 17.65 -18.36
C ASP A 218 -9.47 17.51 -18.31
N ILE A 219 -10.04 16.55 -19.04
CA ILE A 219 -11.47 16.21 -18.94
C ILE A 219 -11.83 15.74 -17.53
N VAL A 220 -11.03 14.86 -16.92
CA VAL A 220 -11.26 14.36 -15.56
C VAL A 220 -11.18 15.50 -14.55
N LYS A 221 -10.21 16.40 -14.66
CA LYS A 221 -10.07 17.55 -13.76
C LYS A 221 -11.27 18.51 -13.80
N THR A 222 -11.90 18.64 -14.96
CA THR A 222 -13.09 19.48 -15.12
C THR A 222 -14.39 18.80 -14.69
N ASN A 223 -14.33 17.50 -14.40
CA ASN A 223 -15.47 16.67 -13.98
C ASN A 223 -15.09 15.87 -12.72
N PRO A 224 -15.05 16.52 -11.54
CA PRO A 224 -14.54 15.88 -10.31
C PRO A 224 -15.37 14.68 -9.85
N ASP A 225 -16.64 14.60 -10.25
CA ASP A 225 -17.52 13.48 -9.90
C ASP A 225 -17.47 12.32 -10.94
N ALA A 226 -16.60 12.41 -11.94
CA ALA A 226 -16.51 11.38 -12.97
C ALA A 226 -15.92 10.08 -12.41
N ILE A 227 -16.61 8.98 -12.68
CA ILE A 227 -16.11 7.63 -12.40
C ILE A 227 -15.37 7.13 -13.64
N LEU A 228 -14.08 6.88 -13.49
CA LEU A 228 -13.25 6.34 -14.55
C LEU A 228 -13.36 4.82 -14.59
N VAL A 229 -13.85 4.30 -15.69
CA VAL A 229 -13.85 2.87 -15.98
C VAL A 229 -12.94 2.63 -17.18
N ASN A 230 -11.88 1.86 -16.96
CA ASN A 230 -10.93 1.51 -18.02
C ASN A 230 -10.60 0.03 -17.99
N GLU A 231 -10.18 -0.49 -19.12
CA GLU A 231 -9.59 -1.81 -19.20
C GLU A 231 -8.11 -1.71 -18.84
N GLY A 232 -7.67 -2.55 -17.93
CA GLY A 232 -6.35 -2.48 -17.31
C GLY A 232 -5.29 -3.35 -17.98
N ALA A 233 -5.40 -3.56 -19.29
CA ALA A 233 -4.44 -4.36 -20.02
C ALA A 233 -3.12 -3.61 -20.19
N ASN A 234 -2.24 -3.62 -19.23
CA ASN A 234 -0.82 -3.20 -19.30
C ASN A 234 -0.40 -2.13 -18.32
#